data_b09ff4cdb374f736d9b6fa2d510f5053
#
_entry.id   b09ff4cdb374f736d9b6fa2d510f5053
#
_cell.length_a   1.000
_cell.length_b   1.000
_cell.length_c   1.000
_cell.angle_alpha   90.00
_cell.angle_beta   90.00
_cell.angle_gamma   90.00
#
_symmetry.space_group_name_H-M   'P 1'
#
loop_
_entity.id
_entity.type
_entity.pdbx_description
1 polymer ?
#
loop_
_entity_poly.entity_id
_entity_poly.type
_entity_poly.pdbx_seq_one_letter_code
_entity_poly.pdbx_strand_id
1 'polypeptide(L)'
;MIQEEGIARANFLLSELSDAVTKIGGRVPYSVNTPYRNTIPAEQEAVMPGDMFMERRIRSLIRWNALAMVVRANKRNGTLGGHISSFASSATLYDVGFNYFFRGPGDSGVDIVDLIYFHGDAAP
;
A
#
# COMPACT_ATOMS: atom_id res chain seq x y z
N MET A 1 -34.44 -14.03 17.33
CA MET A 1 -33.63 -13.41 16.29
C MET A 1 -33.14 -14.43 15.26
N ILE A 2 -32.30 -15.44 15.57
CA ILE A 2 -31.87 -16.45 14.57
C ILE A 2 -33.05 -17.29 14.05
N GLN A 3 -34.02 -17.63 14.92
CA GLN A 3 -35.20 -18.37 14.55
C GLN A 3 -36.23 -17.56 13.72
N GLU A 4 -36.24 -16.24 13.87
CA GLU A 4 -37.17 -15.33 13.19
C GLU A 4 -36.62 -14.79 11.87
N GLU A 5 -35.34 -14.42 11.83
CA GLU A 5 -34.75 -13.73 10.67
C GLU A 5 -33.69 -14.58 9.94
N GLY A 6 -33.37 -15.76 10.44
CA GLY A 6 -32.47 -16.71 9.82
C GLY A 6 -30.98 -16.43 10.01
N ILE A 7 -30.15 -17.37 9.56
CA ILE A 7 -28.68 -17.36 9.71
C ILE A 7 -28.03 -16.19 8.97
N ALA A 8 -28.57 -15.79 7.83
CA ALA A 8 -28.02 -14.69 7.03
C ALA A 8 -28.02 -13.37 7.80
N ARG A 9 -29.12 -13.06 8.51
CA ARG A 9 -29.24 -11.87 9.34
C ARG A 9 -28.30 -11.95 10.55
N ALA A 10 -28.18 -13.10 11.18
CA ALA A 10 -27.26 -13.30 12.30
C ALA A 10 -25.80 -13.07 11.87
N ASN A 11 -25.39 -13.62 10.74
CA ASN A 11 -24.05 -13.40 10.18
C ASN A 11 -23.80 -11.93 9.84
N PHE A 12 -24.77 -11.23 9.28
CA PHE A 12 -24.69 -9.81 9.02
C PHE A 12 -24.44 -9.01 10.31
N LEU A 13 -25.22 -9.24 11.35
CA LEU A 13 -25.08 -8.54 12.63
C LEU A 13 -23.75 -8.83 13.32
N LEU A 14 -23.26 -10.07 13.27
CA LEU A 14 -21.93 -10.42 13.79
C LEU A 14 -20.82 -9.69 13.02
N SER A 15 -20.96 -9.59 11.72
CA SER A 15 -20.00 -8.86 10.88
C SER A 15 -19.98 -7.37 11.24
N GLU A 16 -21.13 -6.71 11.33
CA GLU A 16 -21.24 -5.29 11.70
C GLU A 16 -20.67 -5.03 13.11
N LEU A 17 -20.96 -5.92 14.06
CA LEU A 17 -20.39 -5.79 15.40
C LEU A 17 -18.86 -5.94 15.41
N SER A 18 -18.35 -6.92 14.66
CA SER A 18 -16.92 -7.14 14.53
C SER A 18 -16.21 -5.93 13.91
N ASP A 19 -16.79 -5.35 12.87
CA ASP A 19 -16.27 -4.14 12.22
C ASP A 19 -16.29 -2.94 13.19
N ALA A 20 -17.36 -2.77 13.97
CA ALA A 20 -17.46 -1.72 14.98
C ALA A 20 -16.39 -1.85 16.07
N VAL A 21 -16.17 -3.07 16.58
CA VAL A 21 -15.12 -3.34 17.57
C VAL A 21 -13.74 -3.03 17.02
N THR A 22 -13.46 -3.39 15.78
CA THR A 22 -12.16 -3.13 15.12
C THR A 22 -11.92 -1.63 14.94
N LYS A 23 -12.95 -0.87 14.53
CA LYS A 23 -12.86 0.59 14.35
C LYS A 23 -12.47 1.35 15.63
N ILE A 24 -12.88 0.87 16.79
CA ILE A 24 -12.52 1.46 18.09
C ILE A 24 -11.23 0.88 18.70
N GLY A 25 -10.46 0.11 17.90
CA GLY A 25 -9.20 -0.49 18.34
C GLY A 25 -9.34 -1.76 19.18
N GLY A 26 -10.54 -2.32 19.29
CA GLY A 26 -10.78 -3.59 19.95
C GLY A 26 -10.29 -4.78 19.13
N ARG A 27 -10.04 -5.91 19.80
CA ARG A 27 -9.67 -7.18 19.14
C ARG A 27 -10.89 -8.07 19.01
N VAL A 28 -11.16 -8.52 17.79
CA VAL A 28 -12.14 -9.55 17.50
C VAL A 28 -11.48 -10.93 17.62
N PRO A 29 -12.18 -11.98 18.08
CA PRO A 29 -11.65 -13.35 18.06
C PRO A 29 -11.11 -13.73 16.68
N TYR A 30 -9.95 -14.39 16.66
CA TYR A 30 -9.26 -14.76 15.43
C TYR A 30 -10.14 -15.65 14.54
N SER A 31 -10.20 -15.30 13.26
CA SER A 31 -10.77 -16.14 12.20
C SER A 31 -9.69 -16.39 11.14
N VAL A 32 -9.57 -17.63 10.68
CA VAL A 32 -8.62 -18.03 9.61
C VAL A 32 -8.92 -17.28 8.30
N ASN A 33 -10.21 -17.00 8.06
CA ASN A 33 -10.68 -16.27 6.88
C ASN A 33 -11.34 -14.96 7.31
N THR A 34 -10.60 -13.87 7.25
CA THR A 34 -11.18 -12.54 7.42
C THR A 34 -11.60 -11.98 6.05
N PRO A 35 -12.85 -11.52 5.90
CA PRO A 35 -13.23 -10.83 4.68
C PRO A 35 -12.38 -9.57 4.51
N TYR A 36 -11.91 -9.33 3.28
CA TYR A 36 -11.25 -8.07 2.95
C TYR A 36 -12.27 -6.94 3.00
N ARG A 37 -12.14 -6.06 3.98
CA ARG A 37 -13.01 -4.89 4.16
C ARG A 37 -12.18 -3.68 4.54
N ASN A 38 -12.55 -2.52 4.01
CA ASN A 38 -12.05 -1.26 4.52
C ASN A 38 -12.63 -1.02 5.91
N THR A 39 -11.76 -0.91 6.90
CA THR A 39 -12.13 -0.58 8.29
C THR A 39 -12.26 0.93 8.50
N ILE A 40 -11.69 1.73 7.59
CA ILE A 40 -11.79 3.19 7.57
C ILE A 40 -12.78 3.56 6.46
N PRO A 41 -13.94 4.16 6.77
CA PRO A 41 -14.85 4.65 5.76
C PRO A 41 -14.22 5.82 4.98
N ALA A 42 -14.62 6.00 3.72
CA ALA A 42 -14.05 6.99 2.81
C ALA A 42 -14.07 8.43 3.37
N GLU A 43 -15.10 8.76 4.17
CA GLU A 43 -15.25 10.08 4.80
C GLU A 43 -14.25 10.33 5.93
N GLN A 44 -13.65 9.27 6.46
CA GLN A 44 -12.63 9.32 7.53
C GLN A 44 -11.23 9.06 7.00
N GLU A 45 -11.09 8.80 5.70
CA GLU A 45 -9.80 8.58 5.08
C GLU A 45 -8.95 9.85 5.18
N ALA A 46 -7.69 9.68 5.58
CA ALA A 46 -6.75 10.80 5.65
C ALA A 46 -6.54 11.39 4.26
N VAL A 47 -6.64 12.71 4.16
CA VAL A 47 -6.32 13.40 2.92
C VAL A 47 -4.82 13.29 2.66
N MET A 48 -4.44 12.88 1.45
CA MET A 48 -3.04 12.80 1.06
C MET A 48 -2.40 14.20 1.17
N PRO A 49 -1.31 14.36 1.92
CA PRO A 49 -0.61 15.63 2.00
C PRO A 49 0.05 15.99 0.66
N GLY A 50 0.26 17.28 0.42
CA GLY A 50 0.96 17.77 -0.76
C GLY A 50 0.06 18.09 -1.94
N ASP A 51 0.70 18.43 -3.06
CA ASP A 51 0.04 18.77 -4.31
C ASP A 51 -0.17 17.51 -5.17
N MET A 52 -1.41 17.04 -5.23
CA MET A 52 -1.80 15.85 -6.01
C MET A 52 -1.43 15.93 -7.49
N PHE A 53 -1.39 17.13 -8.08
CA PHE A 53 -1.00 17.30 -9.47
C PHE A 53 0.51 17.07 -9.63
N MET A 54 1.30 17.64 -8.74
CA MET A 54 2.75 17.47 -8.71
C MET A 54 3.13 16.02 -8.42
N GLU A 55 2.50 15.40 -7.44
CA GLU A 55 2.70 13.98 -7.10
C GLU A 55 2.44 13.05 -8.30
N ARG A 56 1.35 13.30 -9.01
CA ARG A 56 1.02 12.53 -10.22
C ARG A 56 2.09 12.70 -11.30
N ARG A 57 2.62 13.91 -11.47
CA ARG A 57 3.66 14.22 -12.43
C ARG A 57 4.98 13.53 -12.08
N ILE A 58 5.40 13.61 -10.81
CA ILE A 58 6.62 12.94 -10.30
C ILE A 58 6.51 11.44 -10.50
N ARG A 59 5.41 10.83 -10.11
CA ARG A 59 5.15 9.41 -10.29
C ARG A 59 5.24 8.96 -11.76
N SER A 60 4.73 9.77 -12.65
CA SER A 60 4.82 9.50 -14.10
C SER A 60 6.26 9.56 -14.59
N LEU A 61 7.05 10.51 -14.12
CA LEU A 61 8.48 10.65 -14.46
C LEU A 61 9.31 9.47 -13.92
N ILE A 62 9.06 9.04 -12.68
CA ILE A 62 9.73 7.88 -12.08
C ILE A 62 9.46 6.62 -12.91
N ARG A 63 8.20 6.37 -13.26
CA ARG A 63 7.81 5.21 -14.09
C ARG A 63 8.43 5.27 -15.49
N TRP A 64 8.47 6.44 -16.09
CA TRP A 64 9.13 6.65 -17.37
C TRP A 64 10.64 6.35 -17.31
N ASN A 65 11.31 6.85 -16.27
CA ASN A 65 12.74 6.62 -16.09
C ASN A 65 13.04 5.13 -15.89
N ALA A 66 12.26 4.41 -15.10
CA ALA A 66 12.41 2.97 -14.93
C ALA A 66 12.28 2.22 -16.27
N LEU A 67 11.26 2.53 -17.05
CA LEU A 67 11.08 1.95 -18.39
C LEU A 67 12.28 2.27 -19.30
N ALA A 68 12.73 3.51 -19.31
CA ALA A 68 13.87 3.94 -20.14
C ALA A 68 15.16 3.20 -19.75
N MET A 69 15.39 2.97 -18.46
CA MET A 69 16.56 2.19 -17.99
C MET A 69 16.51 0.74 -18.50
N VAL A 70 15.38 0.06 -18.33
CA VAL A 70 15.19 -1.32 -18.82
C VAL A 70 15.36 -1.41 -20.33
N VAL A 71 14.74 -0.52 -21.09
CA VAL A 71 14.85 -0.51 -22.55
C VAL A 71 16.29 -0.25 -23.00
N ARG A 72 17.01 0.68 -22.36
CA ARG A 72 18.42 0.96 -22.67
C ARG A 72 19.33 -0.22 -22.34
N ALA A 73 19.11 -0.88 -21.22
CA ALA A 73 19.85 -2.09 -20.83
C ALA A 73 19.65 -3.20 -21.86
N ASN A 74 18.40 -3.48 -22.25
CA ASN A 74 18.07 -4.51 -23.24
C ASN A 74 18.62 -4.21 -24.64
N LYS A 75 18.73 -2.94 -25.05
CA LYS A 75 19.38 -2.58 -26.30
C LYS A 75 20.88 -2.85 -26.32
N ARG A 76 21.54 -2.82 -25.16
CA ARG A 76 22.98 -3.10 -25.03
C ARG A 76 23.25 -4.60 -24.94
N ASN A 77 22.45 -5.30 -24.16
CA ASN A 77 22.52 -6.73 -23.99
C ASN A 77 21.11 -7.27 -23.62
N GLY A 78 20.55 -8.09 -24.49
CA GLY A 78 19.19 -8.61 -24.34
C GLY A 78 18.95 -9.47 -23.08
N THR A 79 20.01 -9.80 -22.34
CA THR A 79 19.93 -10.57 -21.09
C THR A 79 19.97 -9.70 -19.83
N LEU A 80 20.22 -8.39 -19.96
CA LEU A 80 20.33 -7.44 -18.83
C LEU A 80 19.04 -6.74 -18.46
N GLY A 81 17.91 -7.14 -19.02
CA GLY A 81 16.64 -6.49 -18.73
C GLY A 81 16.18 -6.67 -17.30
N GLY A 82 15.56 -5.64 -16.72
CA GLY A 82 14.89 -5.73 -15.42
C GLY A 82 13.43 -6.17 -15.55
N HIS A 83 12.80 -6.48 -14.42
CA HIS A 83 11.39 -6.86 -14.34
C HIS A 83 10.51 -5.62 -14.16
N ILE A 84 10.24 -4.92 -15.26
CA ILE A 84 9.45 -3.66 -15.22
C ILE A 84 8.04 -3.86 -14.64
N SER A 85 7.45 -5.04 -14.78
CA SER A 85 6.14 -5.35 -14.22
C SER A 85 6.16 -5.38 -12.68
N SER A 86 7.21 -5.96 -12.08
CA SER A 86 7.40 -5.96 -10.62
C SER A 86 7.59 -4.54 -10.09
N PHE A 87 8.44 -3.75 -10.74
CA PHE A 87 8.60 -2.34 -10.41
C PHE A 87 7.27 -1.57 -10.56
N ALA A 88 6.54 -1.75 -11.65
CA ALA A 88 5.27 -1.04 -11.89
C ALA A 88 4.21 -1.34 -10.82
N SER A 89 4.21 -2.56 -10.28
CA SER A 89 3.31 -2.95 -9.19
C SER A 89 3.66 -2.28 -7.86
N SER A 90 4.93 -2.07 -7.57
CA SER A 90 5.41 -1.50 -6.30
C SER A 90 5.73 0.00 -6.36
N ALA A 91 5.77 0.60 -7.54
CA ALA A 91 6.23 1.98 -7.75
C ALA A 91 5.47 3.01 -6.90
N THR A 92 4.15 2.88 -6.78
CA THR A 92 3.35 3.80 -5.95
C THR A 92 3.63 3.61 -4.46
N LEU A 93 3.85 2.36 -4.02
CA LEU A 93 4.22 2.07 -2.63
C LEU A 93 5.57 2.73 -2.27
N TYR A 94 6.56 2.64 -3.14
CA TYR A 94 7.85 3.29 -2.95
C TYR A 94 7.74 4.81 -2.95
N ASP A 95 7.03 5.38 -3.91
CA ASP A 95 6.80 6.83 -4.03
C ASP A 95 6.17 7.40 -2.76
N VAL A 96 5.08 6.83 -2.30
CA VAL A 96 4.41 7.23 -1.06
C VAL A 96 5.28 6.95 0.17
N GLY A 97 5.93 5.79 0.22
CA GLY A 97 6.82 5.40 1.31
C GLY A 97 7.95 6.39 1.53
N PHE A 98 8.69 6.74 0.47
CA PHE A 98 9.80 7.68 0.54
C PHE A 98 9.38 9.11 0.83
N ASN A 99 8.22 9.54 0.35
CA ASN A 99 7.78 10.91 0.52
C ASN A 99 7.13 11.19 1.89
N TYR A 100 6.50 10.17 2.50
CA TYR A 100 5.64 10.43 3.66
C TYR A 100 5.86 9.53 4.86
N PHE A 101 6.51 8.37 4.70
CA PHE A 101 6.57 7.37 5.77
C PHE A 101 7.97 7.00 6.20
N PHE A 102 8.90 6.83 5.26
CA PHE A 102 10.25 6.39 5.59
C PHE A 102 11.09 7.55 6.11
N ARG A 103 11.77 7.30 7.22
CA ARG A 103 12.59 8.30 7.92
C ARG A 103 14.04 8.15 7.52
N GLY A 104 14.62 9.24 7.04
CA GLY A 104 16.04 9.35 6.74
C GLY A 104 16.86 9.87 7.92
N PRO A 105 18.20 9.85 7.79
CA PRO A 105 19.08 10.46 8.79
C PRO A 105 18.78 11.95 8.93
N GLY A 106 18.57 12.42 10.16
CA GLY A 106 18.33 13.84 10.45
C GLY A 106 16.88 14.26 10.43
N ASP A 107 15.94 13.39 10.13
CA ASP A 107 14.52 13.68 10.27
C ASP A 107 14.12 13.79 11.74
N SER A 108 13.66 14.95 12.17
CA SER A 108 13.01 15.20 13.46
C SER A 108 13.79 14.89 14.73
N GLY A 109 15.14 14.87 14.69
CA GLY A 109 15.96 14.66 15.90
C GLY A 109 15.85 13.27 16.53
N VAL A 110 15.37 12.28 15.79
CA VAL A 110 15.29 10.89 16.20
C VAL A 110 16.41 10.11 15.50
N ASP A 111 17.25 9.43 16.28
CA ASP A 111 18.34 8.58 15.76
C ASP A 111 17.86 7.29 15.07
N ILE A 112 16.55 7.16 14.86
CA ILE A 112 15.95 5.98 14.23
C ILE A 112 15.80 6.23 12.74
N VAL A 113 16.52 5.44 11.94
CA VAL A 113 16.47 5.44 10.48
C VAL A 113 15.77 4.17 10.00
N ASP A 114 14.85 4.33 9.06
CA ASP A 114 14.19 3.17 8.45
C ASP A 114 15.13 2.50 7.43
N LEU A 115 15.28 1.19 7.54
CA LEU A 115 16.03 0.37 6.59
C LEU A 115 15.07 -0.26 5.58
N ILE A 116 15.30 0.01 4.31
CA ILE A 116 14.46 -0.47 3.22
C ILE A 116 15.22 -1.52 2.42
N TYR A 117 14.62 -2.70 2.28
CA TYR A 117 15.15 -3.80 1.47
C TYR A 117 14.30 -3.96 0.23
N PHE A 118 14.87 -3.62 -0.92
CA PHE A 118 14.22 -3.82 -2.21
C PHE A 118 14.34 -5.27 -2.65
N HIS A 119 13.25 -5.80 -3.18
CA HIS A 119 13.31 -7.08 -3.90
C HIS A 119 14.09 -6.89 -5.20
N GLY A 120 15.00 -7.82 -5.51
CA GLY A 120 15.89 -7.69 -6.67
C GLY A 120 15.15 -7.48 -7.99
N ASP A 121 13.99 -8.12 -8.17
CA ASP A 121 13.16 -7.97 -9.37
C ASP A 121 12.42 -6.61 -9.44
N ALA A 122 12.38 -5.86 -8.36
CA ALA A 122 11.70 -4.56 -8.32
C ALA A 122 12.67 -3.38 -8.47
N ALA A 123 13.97 -3.65 -8.58
CA ALA A 123 15.01 -2.67 -8.84
C ALA A 123 15.43 -2.75 -10.32
N PRO A 124 14.92 -1.90 -11.21
CA PRO A 124 15.33 -1.82 -12.61
C PRO A 124 16.72 -1.19 -12.79
#